data_30c07a80c153ae69f0ee0365f33f8aca
#
_entry.id   30c07a80c153ae69f0ee0365f33f8aca
#
_cell.length_a   1.000
_cell.length_b   1.000
_cell.length_c   1.000
_cell.angle_alpha   90.00
_cell.angle_beta   90.00
_cell.angle_gamma   90.00
#
_symmetry.space_group_name_H-M   'P 1'
#
loop_
_entity.id
_entity.type
_entity.pdbx_description
1 polymer ?
#
loop_
_entity_poly.entity_id
_entity_poly.type
_entity_poly.pdbx_seq_one_letter_code
_entity_poly.pdbx_strand_id
1 'polypeptide(L)'
;MSKPPFVLIKDIAQSPIKPDKICSQDKQSKQLKFIPPPLCEEDVSFKETLNNCIDLLKKFVWMSESEAIVISLWVASTWFVDSLDLVPYLLITSKTKACGKTKLLEFLERLVRFPIKAGDCTSASVFRLMDQGSPTLLMDEVDQYLKDRDGFSSILNNGNTRSGKVFRSASNINGGFSDNVKTYNCFGFKAIAGIKSE
;
A
#
# COMPACT_ATOMS: atom_id res chain seq x y z
N MET A 1 -3.56 -4.33 -26.54
CA MET A 1 -3.83 -4.60 -25.12
C MET A 1 -2.52 -5.06 -24.51
N SER A 2 -1.90 -4.24 -23.67
CA SER A 2 -0.64 -4.58 -22.99
C SER A 2 -0.91 -5.61 -21.89
N LYS A 3 -0.15 -6.71 -21.90
CA LYS A 3 -0.22 -7.74 -20.84
C LYS A 3 0.20 -7.09 -19.49
N PRO A 4 -0.46 -7.40 -18.38
CA PRO A 4 -0.06 -6.90 -17.05
C PRO A 4 1.30 -7.50 -16.64
N PRO A 5 2.12 -6.78 -15.89
CA PRO A 5 3.42 -7.26 -15.42
C PRO A 5 3.24 -8.20 -14.23
N PHE A 6 3.66 -9.45 -14.37
CA PHE A 6 3.77 -10.40 -13.25
C PHE A 6 5.24 -10.60 -12.90
N VAL A 7 5.56 -10.57 -11.61
CA VAL A 7 6.88 -10.91 -11.07
C VAL A 7 6.83 -12.33 -10.52
N LEU A 8 7.77 -13.19 -10.93
CA LEU A 8 7.87 -14.54 -10.40
C LEU A 8 8.28 -14.51 -8.91
N ILE A 9 7.47 -15.16 -8.08
CA ILE A 9 7.69 -15.27 -6.62
C ILE A 9 9.05 -15.91 -6.29
N LYS A 10 9.61 -16.75 -7.19
CA LYS A 10 10.92 -17.40 -7.01
C LYS A 10 12.08 -16.41 -6.91
N ASP A 11 12.02 -15.28 -7.61
CA ASP A 11 13.10 -14.29 -7.63
C ASP A 11 13.08 -13.39 -6.39
N ILE A 12 11.93 -13.28 -5.74
CA ILE A 12 11.75 -12.50 -4.49
C ILE A 12 12.46 -13.18 -3.31
N ALA A 13 12.59 -14.51 -3.33
CA ALA A 13 13.21 -15.28 -2.25
C ALA A 13 14.76 -15.20 -2.25
N GLN A 14 15.39 -14.80 -3.35
CA GLN A 14 16.85 -14.84 -3.52
C GLN A 14 17.56 -13.48 -3.46
N SER A 15 16.84 -12.40 -3.51
CA SER A 15 17.44 -11.05 -3.37
C SER A 15 16.73 -10.28 -2.27
N PRO A 16 17.37 -10.06 -1.11
CA PRO A 16 16.90 -9.03 -0.21
C PRO A 16 17.13 -7.69 -0.92
N ILE A 17 16.07 -7.08 -1.44
CA ILE A 17 16.09 -5.67 -1.80
C ILE A 17 16.37 -4.95 -0.47
N LYS A 18 17.66 -4.62 -0.25
CA LYS A 18 18.03 -3.75 0.86
C LYS A 18 17.25 -2.45 0.66
N PRO A 19 16.47 -2.00 1.62
CA PRO A 19 15.98 -0.62 1.61
C PRO A 19 17.23 0.25 1.75
N ASP A 20 17.76 0.73 0.62
CA ASP A 20 18.81 1.73 0.64
C ASP A 20 18.25 2.92 1.41
N LYS A 21 19.00 3.28 2.43
CA LYS A 21 18.81 4.36 3.38
C LYS A 21 18.22 5.60 2.71
N ILE A 22 16.91 5.74 2.82
CA ILE A 22 16.21 6.99 2.51
C ILE A 22 16.33 7.87 3.76
N CYS A 23 17.52 8.33 4.02
CA CYS A 23 17.75 9.50 4.88
C CYS A 23 19.21 9.94 4.72
N SER A 24 19.49 10.76 3.73
CA SER A 24 20.63 11.68 3.74
C SER A 24 20.18 12.97 3.06
N GLN A 25 20.40 14.05 3.79
CA GLN A 25 20.09 15.43 3.46
C GLN A 25 20.73 15.84 2.13
N ASP A 26 19.93 15.82 1.05
CA ASP A 26 20.23 16.57 -0.16
C ASP A 26 19.00 17.38 -0.55
N LYS A 27 19.17 18.69 -0.61
CA LYS A 27 18.15 19.73 -0.86
C LYS A 27 17.66 19.77 -2.32
N GLN A 28 17.47 18.64 -2.96
CA GLN A 28 16.70 18.49 -4.19
C GLN A 28 15.60 17.48 -3.91
N SER A 29 14.35 17.90 -3.98
CA SER A 29 13.18 17.04 -3.84
C SER A 29 13.20 15.95 -4.91
N LYS A 30 13.88 14.83 -4.65
CA LYS A 30 13.76 13.64 -5.48
C LYS A 30 12.33 13.16 -5.38
N GLN A 31 11.55 13.44 -6.41
CA GLN A 31 10.24 12.81 -6.58
C GLN A 31 10.44 11.29 -6.56
N LEU A 32 9.75 10.61 -5.65
CA LEU A 32 9.71 9.15 -5.63
C LEU A 32 9.11 8.70 -6.96
N LYS A 33 9.91 8.04 -7.80
CA LYS A 33 9.42 7.45 -9.04
C LYS A 33 9.02 6.01 -8.78
N PHE A 34 7.75 5.69 -8.93
CA PHE A 34 7.28 4.32 -8.92
C PHE A 34 7.62 3.64 -10.24
N ILE A 35 8.75 2.93 -10.26
CA ILE A 35 9.21 2.20 -11.46
C ILE A 35 8.64 0.79 -11.38
N PRO A 36 7.80 0.36 -12.35
CA PRO A 36 7.31 -1.00 -12.37
C PRO A 36 8.48 -1.98 -12.57
N PRO A 37 8.43 -3.17 -11.96
CA PRO A 37 9.42 -4.20 -12.20
C PRO A 37 9.40 -4.60 -13.68
N PRO A 38 10.51 -5.15 -14.20
CA PRO A 38 10.57 -5.65 -15.56
C PRO A 38 9.51 -6.75 -15.76
N LEU A 39 9.00 -6.86 -16.98
CA LEU A 39 8.08 -7.94 -17.33
C LEU A 39 8.81 -9.28 -17.24
N CYS A 40 8.10 -10.29 -16.73
CA CYS A 40 8.59 -11.66 -16.79
C CYS A 40 8.65 -12.11 -18.27
N GLU A 41 9.80 -12.63 -18.70
CA GLU A 41 10.00 -13.14 -20.07
C GLU A 41 9.32 -14.50 -20.28
N GLU A 42 9.09 -15.24 -19.21
CA GLU A 42 8.43 -16.55 -19.25
C GLU A 42 6.91 -16.42 -19.18
N ASP A 43 6.19 -17.26 -19.91
CA ASP A 43 4.76 -17.40 -19.80
C ASP A 43 4.38 -18.06 -18.46
N VAL A 44 3.87 -17.28 -17.52
CA VAL A 44 3.52 -17.75 -16.18
C VAL A 44 1.99 -17.90 -16.06
N SER A 45 1.55 -19.07 -15.59
CA SER A 45 0.14 -19.31 -15.30
C SER A 45 -0.31 -18.48 -14.10
N PHE A 46 -1.36 -17.65 -14.27
CA PHE A 46 -1.96 -16.89 -13.17
C PHE A 46 -2.42 -17.81 -12.02
N LYS A 47 -3.01 -18.97 -12.35
CA LYS A 47 -3.47 -19.95 -11.37
C LYS A 47 -2.30 -20.50 -10.54
N GLU A 48 -1.20 -20.82 -11.19
CA GLU A 48 -0.01 -21.33 -10.51
C GLU A 48 0.61 -20.27 -9.60
N THR A 49 0.72 -19.04 -10.08
CA THR A 49 1.22 -17.91 -9.29
C THR A 49 0.35 -17.64 -8.06
N LEU A 50 -0.97 -17.71 -8.21
CA LEU A 50 -1.90 -17.52 -7.10
C LEU A 50 -1.77 -18.64 -6.06
N ASN A 51 -1.69 -19.90 -6.49
CA ASN A 51 -1.50 -21.04 -5.59
C ASN A 51 -0.16 -20.94 -4.84
N ASN A 52 0.92 -20.58 -5.52
CA ASN A 52 2.22 -20.36 -4.89
C ASN A 52 2.16 -19.23 -3.84
N CYS A 53 1.38 -18.18 -4.08
CA CYS A 53 1.16 -17.10 -3.12
C CYS A 53 0.40 -17.61 -1.88
N ILE A 54 -0.65 -18.40 -2.07
CA ILE A 54 -1.43 -19.03 -0.99
C ILE A 54 -0.55 -19.93 -0.13
N ASP A 55 0.22 -20.82 -0.74
CA ASP A 55 1.11 -21.73 -0.04
C ASP A 55 2.19 -20.99 0.75
N LEU A 56 2.72 -19.94 0.16
CA LEU A 56 3.73 -19.10 0.80
C LEU A 56 3.16 -18.34 2.02
N LEU A 57 1.96 -17.78 1.90
CA LEU A 57 1.26 -17.13 3.02
C LEU A 57 1.04 -18.09 4.18
N LYS A 58 0.50 -19.28 3.92
CA LYS A 58 0.23 -20.31 4.93
C LYS A 58 1.50 -20.85 5.60
N LYS A 59 2.64 -20.78 4.91
CA LYS A 59 3.95 -21.18 5.47
C LYS A 59 4.48 -20.20 6.52
N PHE A 60 4.22 -18.90 6.35
CA PHE A 60 4.80 -17.85 7.22
C PHE A 60 3.82 -17.24 8.21
N VAL A 61 2.52 -17.32 7.94
CA VAL A 61 1.48 -16.75 8.80
C VAL A 61 0.40 -17.80 9.02
N TRP A 62 0.08 -18.05 10.30
CA TRP A 62 -1.02 -18.95 10.62
C TRP A 62 -2.36 -18.29 10.28
N MET A 63 -3.09 -18.87 9.34
CA MET A 63 -4.39 -18.41 8.87
C MET A 63 -5.19 -19.54 8.24
N SER A 64 -6.49 -19.35 8.10
CA SER A 64 -7.34 -20.29 7.36
C SER A 64 -7.04 -20.24 5.86
N GLU A 65 -7.43 -21.30 5.14
CA GLU A 65 -7.27 -21.35 3.69
C GLU A 65 -8.06 -20.23 2.98
N SER A 66 -9.26 -19.95 3.46
CA SER A 66 -10.11 -18.88 2.92
C SER A 66 -9.45 -17.50 3.07
N GLU A 67 -8.83 -17.23 4.20
CA GLU A 67 -8.08 -15.99 4.43
C GLU A 67 -6.88 -15.90 3.49
N ALA A 68 -6.12 -16.97 3.32
CA ALA A 68 -4.98 -17.00 2.41
C ALA A 68 -5.41 -16.75 0.94
N ILE A 69 -6.52 -17.33 0.50
CA ILE A 69 -7.10 -17.11 -0.82
C ILE A 69 -7.49 -15.64 -1.00
N VAL A 70 -8.24 -15.07 -0.06
CA VAL A 70 -8.70 -13.66 -0.12
C VAL A 70 -7.51 -12.71 -0.16
N ILE A 71 -6.50 -12.92 0.68
CA ILE A 71 -5.30 -12.08 0.70
C ILE A 71 -4.52 -12.20 -0.61
N SER A 72 -4.37 -13.41 -1.15
CA SER A 72 -3.66 -13.63 -2.41
C SER A 72 -4.37 -12.97 -3.60
N LEU A 73 -5.71 -13.04 -3.65
CA LEU A 73 -6.52 -12.34 -4.65
C LEU A 73 -6.41 -10.81 -4.50
N TRP A 74 -6.42 -10.33 -3.25
CA TRP A 74 -6.23 -8.91 -2.97
C TRP A 74 -4.83 -8.43 -3.43
N VAL A 75 -3.77 -9.19 -3.16
CA VAL A 75 -2.41 -8.93 -3.65
C VAL A 75 -2.39 -8.85 -5.17
N ALA A 76 -2.96 -9.86 -5.86
CA ALA A 76 -3.05 -9.86 -7.31
C ALA A 76 -3.78 -8.62 -7.85
N SER A 77 -4.89 -8.21 -7.20
CA SER A 77 -5.68 -7.04 -7.60
C SER A 77 -4.88 -5.74 -7.53
N THR A 78 -3.87 -5.62 -6.65
CA THR A 78 -3.05 -4.41 -6.55
C THR A 78 -2.30 -4.11 -7.85
N TRP A 79 -1.97 -5.14 -8.64
CA TRP A 79 -1.27 -5.03 -9.93
C TRP A 79 -2.18 -4.55 -11.07
N PHE A 80 -3.50 -4.58 -10.84
CA PHE A 80 -4.50 -4.12 -11.80
C PHE A 80 -5.12 -2.77 -11.41
N VAL A 81 -4.55 -2.06 -10.44
CA VAL A 81 -5.09 -0.80 -9.91
C VAL A 81 -5.44 0.21 -11.01
N ASP A 82 -4.65 0.27 -12.08
CA ASP A 82 -4.88 1.22 -13.18
C ASP A 82 -6.16 0.93 -13.99
N SER A 83 -6.68 -0.30 -13.91
CA SER A 83 -7.89 -0.76 -14.60
C SER A 83 -9.13 -0.79 -13.70
N LEU A 84 -9.00 -0.39 -12.44
CA LEU A 84 -10.09 -0.46 -11.47
C LEU A 84 -10.58 0.94 -11.09
N ASP A 85 -11.88 1.12 -10.93
CA ASP A 85 -12.50 2.35 -10.44
C ASP A 85 -12.80 2.31 -8.94
N LEU A 86 -12.87 1.10 -8.39
CA LEU A 86 -13.08 0.84 -6.97
C LEU A 86 -12.07 -0.21 -6.49
N VAL A 87 -11.46 0.03 -5.33
CA VAL A 87 -10.52 -0.91 -4.71
C VAL A 87 -10.93 -1.25 -3.29
N PRO A 88 -10.91 -2.55 -2.90
CA PRO A 88 -11.18 -2.95 -1.52
C PRO A 88 -9.97 -2.68 -0.62
N TYR A 89 -10.23 -2.33 0.63
CA TYR A 89 -9.21 -2.30 1.67
C TYR A 89 -9.08 -3.67 2.34
N LEU A 90 -7.86 -4.04 2.70
CA LEU A 90 -7.57 -5.24 3.48
C LEU A 90 -7.47 -4.84 4.95
N LEU A 91 -8.46 -5.25 5.76
CA LEU A 91 -8.46 -5.02 7.19
C LEU A 91 -7.91 -6.26 7.91
N ILE A 92 -6.79 -6.08 8.61
CA ILE A 92 -6.08 -7.13 9.34
C ILE A 92 -6.29 -6.88 10.84
N THR A 93 -7.20 -7.63 11.45
CA THR A 93 -7.54 -7.46 12.86
C THR A 93 -7.20 -8.69 13.68
N SER A 94 -6.86 -8.49 14.95
CA SER A 94 -6.73 -9.58 15.91
C SER A 94 -7.19 -9.13 17.30
N LYS A 95 -7.60 -10.08 18.13
CA LYS A 95 -8.01 -9.81 19.52
C LYS A 95 -6.83 -9.48 20.44
N THR A 96 -5.64 -9.95 20.11
CA THR A 96 -4.44 -9.83 20.94
C THR A 96 -3.27 -9.21 20.19
N LYS A 97 -2.32 -8.65 20.94
CA LYS A 97 -1.02 -8.21 20.40
C LYS A 97 -0.18 -9.42 19.99
N ALA A 98 0.83 -9.20 19.16
CA ALA A 98 1.80 -10.22 18.69
C ALA A 98 1.19 -11.42 17.94
N CYS A 99 0.08 -11.25 17.23
CA CYS A 99 -0.59 -12.30 16.45
C CYS A 99 -0.11 -12.40 14.99
N GLY A 100 1.06 -11.86 14.65
CA GLY A 100 1.61 -11.97 13.30
C GLY A 100 1.11 -10.91 12.30
N LYS A 101 0.33 -9.87 12.71
CA LYS A 101 -0.12 -8.78 11.82
C LYS A 101 1.04 -8.07 11.12
N THR A 102 2.06 -7.67 11.87
CA THR A 102 3.27 -7.04 11.35
C THR A 102 4.00 -7.97 10.36
N LYS A 103 4.07 -9.28 10.66
CA LYS A 103 4.64 -10.26 9.73
C LYS A 103 3.86 -10.36 8.42
N LEU A 104 2.55 -10.33 8.49
CA LEU A 104 1.71 -10.29 7.30
C LEU A 104 1.96 -9.01 6.49
N LEU A 105 2.05 -7.85 7.12
CA LEU A 105 2.37 -6.60 6.42
C LEU A 105 3.77 -6.61 5.78
N GLU A 106 4.79 -7.18 6.47
CA GLU A 106 6.13 -7.37 5.90
C GLU A 106 6.11 -8.29 4.67
N PHE A 107 5.22 -9.27 4.69
CA PHE A 107 5.03 -10.17 3.56
C PHE A 107 4.33 -9.46 2.40
N LEU A 108 3.25 -8.73 2.68
CA LEU A 108 2.53 -7.94 1.69
C LEU A 108 3.43 -6.90 1.02
N GLU A 109 4.34 -6.27 1.75
CA GLU A 109 5.32 -5.32 1.22
C GLU A 109 6.14 -5.87 0.05
N ARG A 110 6.36 -7.19 0.02
CA ARG A 110 7.14 -7.86 -1.03
C ARG A 110 6.31 -8.27 -2.24
N LEU A 111 4.99 -8.31 -2.11
CA LEU A 111 4.10 -8.89 -3.12
C LEU A 111 3.22 -7.85 -3.81
N VAL A 112 2.86 -6.76 -3.11
CA VAL A 112 1.95 -5.75 -3.66
C VAL A 112 2.66 -4.78 -4.59
N ARG A 113 1.89 -4.15 -5.46
CA ARG A 113 2.39 -3.11 -6.35
C ARG A 113 2.73 -1.84 -5.56
N PHE A 114 3.95 -1.33 -5.72
CA PHE A 114 4.44 -0.08 -5.11
C PHE A 114 4.12 0.07 -3.62
N PRO A 115 4.66 -0.80 -2.77
CA PRO A 115 4.36 -0.76 -1.34
C PRO A 115 4.91 0.50 -0.67
N ILE A 116 4.10 1.12 0.19
CA ILE A 116 4.52 2.20 1.09
C ILE A 116 4.10 1.85 2.51
N LYS A 117 5.07 1.75 3.41
CA LYS A 117 4.78 1.68 4.86
C LYS A 117 4.54 3.07 5.41
N ALA A 118 3.37 3.27 6.02
CA ALA A 118 3.00 4.53 6.66
C ALA A 118 3.45 4.59 8.13
N GLY A 119 4.59 3.99 8.50
CA GLY A 119 5.07 3.94 9.88
C GLY A 119 5.15 5.32 10.54
N ASP A 120 6.12 6.13 10.14
CA ASP A 120 6.36 7.46 10.69
C ASP A 120 5.93 8.59 9.75
N CYS A 121 4.99 8.32 8.83
CA CYS A 121 4.55 9.30 7.84
C CYS A 121 3.46 10.22 8.41
N THR A 122 3.60 11.52 8.16
CA THR A 122 2.49 12.46 8.39
C THR A 122 1.41 12.27 7.32
N SER A 123 0.15 12.60 7.64
CA SER A 123 -0.94 12.57 6.65
C SER A 123 -0.61 13.39 5.40
N ALA A 124 0.08 14.53 5.56
CA ALA A 124 0.52 15.37 4.44
C ALA A 124 1.53 14.67 3.51
N SER A 125 2.43 13.87 4.06
CA SER A 125 3.37 13.07 3.26
C SER A 125 2.64 11.96 2.51
N VAL A 126 1.69 11.28 3.15
CA VAL A 126 0.91 10.21 2.53
C VAL A 126 0.07 10.75 1.38
N PHE A 127 -0.59 11.92 1.50
CA PHE A 127 -1.31 12.55 0.40
C PHE A 127 -0.43 12.75 -0.84
N ARG A 128 0.78 13.27 -0.65
CA ARG A 128 1.72 13.51 -1.75
C ARG A 128 2.19 12.23 -2.41
N LEU A 129 2.39 11.17 -1.63
CA LEU A 129 2.81 9.86 -2.13
C LEU A 129 1.69 9.18 -2.92
N MET A 130 0.46 9.22 -2.40
CA MET A 130 -0.71 8.65 -3.08
C MET A 130 -0.98 9.34 -4.43
N ASP A 131 -0.80 10.66 -4.49
CA ASP A 131 -1.01 11.46 -5.71
C ASP A 131 -0.03 11.14 -6.85
N GLN A 132 1.12 10.51 -6.55
CA GLN A 132 2.17 10.24 -7.53
C GLN A 132 1.99 8.95 -8.35
N GLY A 133 1.11 8.02 -7.96
CA GLY A 133 1.00 6.77 -8.72
C GLY A 133 0.16 5.67 -8.09
N SER A 134 -0.80 6.00 -7.26
CA SER A 134 -1.70 5.04 -6.61
C SER A 134 -0.97 3.84 -5.97
N PRO A 135 0.02 4.07 -5.10
CA PRO A 135 0.75 3.00 -4.42
C PRO A 135 -0.15 2.22 -3.48
N THR A 136 0.31 1.04 -3.06
CA THR A 136 -0.34 0.25 -2.02
C THR A 136 0.15 0.71 -0.65
N LEU A 137 -0.74 1.28 0.16
CA LEU A 137 -0.43 1.78 1.49
C LEU A 137 -0.56 0.65 2.54
N LEU A 138 0.52 0.41 3.29
CA LEU A 138 0.57 -0.57 4.37
C LEU A 138 0.64 0.18 5.70
N MET A 139 -0.40 0.05 6.53
CA MET A 139 -0.55 0.75 7.81
C MET A 139 -0.55 -0.26 8.95
N ASP A 140 0.43 -0.20 9.84
CA ASP A 140 0.44 -0.94 11.10
C ASP A 140 -0.06 -0.04 12.23
N GLU A 141 -0.67 -0.61 13.26
CA GLU A 141 -1.16 0.10 14.45
C GLU A 141 -2.08 1.31 14.11
N VAL A 142 -3.06 1.08 13.25
CA VAL A 142 -3.97 2.14 12.75
C VAL A 142 -4.64 2.96 13.86
N ASP A 143 -4.80 2.38 15.05
CA ASP A 143 -5.36 3.05 16.24
C ASP A 143 -4.56 4.31 16.63
N GLN A 144 -3.27 4.36 16.31
CA GLN A 144 -2.43 5.55 16.55
C GLN A 144 -2.69 6.65 15.52
N TYR A 145 -2.92 6.28 14.25
CA TYR A 145 -3.17 7.25 13.17
C TYR A 145 -4.57 7.85 13.22
N LEU A 146 -5.56 7.11 13.73
CA LEU A 146 -6.92 7.62 13.89
C LEU A 146 -7.04 8.67 14.98
N LYS A 147 -6.04 8.83 15.84
CA LYS A 147 -5.95 9.94 16.81
C LYS A 147 -5.67 11.28 16.11
N ASP A 148 -4.97 11.27 14.98
CA ASP A 148 -4.78 12.43 14.10
C ASP A 148 -5.99 12.54 13.15
N ARG A 149 -7.14 12.96 13.75
CA ARG A 149 -8.51 12.78 13.25
C ARG A 149 -8.78 13.27 11.82
N ASP A 150 -8.08 14.28 11.31
CA ASP A 150 -8.51 14.96 10.09
C ASP A 150 -7.81 14.50 8.81
N GLY A 151 -6.56 14.01 8.91
CA GLY A 151 -5.76 13.65 7.74
C GLY A 151 -6.01 12.24 7.22
N PHE A 152 -5.76 11.25 8.05
CA PHE A 152 -5.86 9.83 7.64
C PHE A 152 -7.29 9.38 7.38
N SER A 153 -8.27 9.86 8.15
CA SER A 153 -9.69 9.58 7.90
C SER A 153 -10.12 10.03 6.50
N SER A 154 -9.65 11.20 6.05
CA SER A 154 -9.92 11.67 4.69
C SER A 154 -9.31 10.78 3.61
N ILE A 155 -8.10 10.24 3.84
CA ILE A 155 -7.43 9.28 2.93
C ILE A 155 -8.23 7.97 2.85
N LEU A 156 -8.72 7.48 3.97
CA LEU A 156 -9.46 6.23 4.02
C LEU A 156 -10.86 6.39 3.39
N ASN A 157 -11.57 7.46 3.71
CA ASN A 157 -12.94 7.66 3.22
C ASN A 157 -13.03 7.94 1.72
N ASN A 158 -12.01 8.58 1.14
CA ASN A 158 -12.02 8.99 -0.27
C ASN A 158 -11.10 8.17 -1.17
N GLY A 159 -10.28 7.29 -0.62
CA GLY A 159 -9.22 6.62 -1.38
C GLY A 159 -9.60 5.25 -1.94
N ASN A 160 -10.83 4.78 -1.76
CA ASN A 160 -11.31 3.52 -2.31
C ASN A 160 -11.91 3.67 -3.72
N THR A 161 -12.26 4.89 -4.13
CA THR A 161 -12.80 5.19 -5.45
C THR A 161 -11.84 6.08 -6.24
N ARG A 162 -11.73 5.85 -7.55
CA ARG A 162 -10.87 6.64 -8.44
C ARG A 162 -11.30 8.12 -8.53
N SER A 163 -12.57 8.40 -8.40
CA SER A 163 -13.13 9.75 -8.39
C SER A 163 -12.92 10.48 -7.06
N GLY A 164 -12.54 9.76 -5.99
CA GLY A 164 -12.34 10.31 -4.67
C GLY A 164 -11.14 11.26 -4.61
N LYS A 165 -11.39 12.49 -4.18
CA LYS A 165 -10.37 13.54 -4.06
C LYS A 165 -10.40 14.16 -2.68
N VAL A 166 -9.24 14.58 -2.22
CA VAL A 166 -9.11 15.31 -0.96
C VAL A 166 -8.57 16.70 -1.24
N PHE A 167 -9.22 17.69 -0.65
CA PHE A 167 -8.86 19.10 -0.80
C PHE A 167 -8.09 19.55 0.43
N ARG A 168 -6.98 20.26 0.24
CA ARG A 168 -6.16 20.83 1.31
C ARG A 168 -5.77 22.27 0.98
N SER A 169 -5.90 23.16 1.95
CA SER A 169 -5.39 24.52 1.83
C SER A 169 -3.86 24.50 1.74
N ALA A 170 -3.30 25.19 0.76
CA ALA A 170 -1.86 25.41 0.70
C ALA A 170 -1.51 26.55 1.64
N SER A 171 -0.67 26.33 2.67
CA SER A 171 -0.12 27.42 3.47
C SER A 171 0.99 28.11 2.67
N ASN A 172 0.90 29.45 2.55
CA ASN A 172 1.98 30.25 2.00
C ASN A 172 3.15 30.30 2.98
N ILE A 173 4.38 30.24 2.44
CA ILE A 173 5.65 30.38 3.20
C ILE A 173 5.70 31.71 3.98
N ASN A 174 4.91 32.70 3.61
CA ASN A 174 4.86 34.03 4.22
C ASN A 174 3.71 34.24 5.23
N GLY A 175 3.10 33.18 5.76
CA GLY A 175 2.13 33.27 6.86
C GLY A 175 0.76 33.83 6.49
N GLY A 176 0.45 34.03 5.22
CA GLY A 176 -0.88 34.43 4.73
C GLY A 176 -1.73 33.20 4.37
N PHE A 177 -3.04 33.28 4.62
CA PHE A 177 -3.99 32.33 4.03
C PHE A 177 -3.93 32.49 2.50
N SER A 178 -3.49 31.48 1.77
CA SER A 178 -3.67 31.48 0.33
C SER A 178 -5.00 30.80 0.01
N ASP A 179 -5.81 31.42 -0.85
CA ASP A 179 -7.04 30.83 -1.40
C ASP A 179 -6.77 29.64 -2.33
N ASN A 180 -5.50 29.19 -2.43
CA ASN A 180 -5.11 28.05 -3.25
C ASN A 180 -5.43 26.75 -2.54
N VAL A 181 -6.52 26.13 -2.94
CA VAL A 181 -6.87 24.76 -2.54
C VAL A 181 -6.16 23.77 -3.46
N LYS A 182 -5.32 22.92 -2.89
CA LYS A 182 -4.69 21.84 -3.62
C LYS A 182 -5.51 20.57 -3.51
N THR A 183 -5.74 19.92 -4.65
CA THR A 183 -6.47 18.66 -4.76
C THR A 183 -5.47 17.53 -4.83
N TYR A 184 -5.69 16.48 -4.03
CA TYR A 184 -4.88 15.26 -4.03
C TYR A 184 -5.73 14.06 -4.39
N ASN A 185 -5.18 13.19 -5.23
CA ASN A 185 -5.74 11.87 -5.49
C ASN A 185 -5.25 10.91 -4.39
N CYS A 186 -6.18 10.26 -3.69
CA CYS A 186 -5.88 9.29 -2.63
C CYS A 186 -6.25 7.86 -3.02
N PHE A 187 -6.63 7.64 -4.29
CA PHE A 187 -7.02 6.34 -4.80
C PHE A 187 -5.88 5.35 -4.74
N GLY A 188 -6.17 4.15 -4.25
CA GLY A 188 -5.21 3.04 -4.20
C GLY A 188 -5.54 2.04 -3.09
N PHE A 189 -4.94 0.88 -3.20
CA PHE A 189 -5.10 -0.20 -2.23
C PHE A 189 -4.50 0.18 -0.86
N LYS A 190 -5.15 -0.28 0.21
CA LYS A 190 -4.68 -0.07 1.58
C LYS A 190 -4.84 -1.35 2.39
N ALA A 191 -3.75 -1.78 3.04
CA ALA A 191 -3.78 -2.81 4.07
C ALA A 191 -3.64 -2.14 5.43
N ILE A 192 -4.57 -2.40 6.31
CA ILE A 192 -4.74 -1.70 7.59
C ILE A 192 -4.71 -2.73 8.71
N ALA A 193 -3.66 -2.69 9.52
CA ALA A 193 -3.54 -3.57 10.69
C ALA A 193 -3.87 -2.82 11.98
N GLY A 194 -4.71 -3.42 12.81
CA GLY A 194 -5.12 -2.84 14.08
C GLY A 194 -5.55 -3.89 15.09
N ILE A 195 -5.85 -3.44 16.31
CA ILE A 195 -6.46 -4.26 17.36
C ILE A 195 -7.96 -4.05 17.27
N LYS A 196 -8.73 -5.13 17.26
CA LYS A 196 -10.19 -5.03 17.35
C LYS A 196 -10.53 -4.59 18.78
N SER A 197 -10.93 -3.32 18.98
CA SER A 197 -11.63 -2.91 20.20
C SER A 197 -13.02 -3.57 20.18
N GLU A 198 -13.36 -4.22 21.28
CA GLU A 198 -14.71 -4.73 21.51
C GLU A 198 -15.74 -3.60 21.55
#